data_c046f42c6901c356a8459351b0316b4f
#
_entry.id   c046f42c6901c356a8459351b0316b4f
#
_cell.length_a   1.000
_cell.length_b   1.000
_cell.length_c   1.000
_cell.angle_alpha   90.00
_cell.angle_beta   90.00
_cell.angle_gamma   90.00
#
_symmetry.space_group_name_H-M   'P 1'
#
loop_
_entity.id
_entity.type
_entity.pdbx_description
1 polymer ?
#
loop_
_entity_poly.entity_id
_entity_poly.type
_entity_poly.pdbx_seq_one_letter_code
_entity_poly.pdbx_strand_id
1 'polypeptide(L)'
;ITPTEAGRLALEHATEVLDRLARMSADLSALQSQPVGRLSVSCAMLVAQTVLVPVLSDLRRTDPGLKIDVHASDALVDLTEAGIDLAIRAGNAGPGTGTVRKVAEIELLLVASSAYLDRVGRPTGPEDLQRLDYIQYKDDPEETSILLEDGRQAAVKPAFAAQLPNLVRHAVQSHLGFAKAPRF
;
A
#
# COMPACT_ATOMS: atom_id res chain seq x y z
N ILE A 1 -31.78 1.18 -3.63
CA ILE A 1 -32.69 2.31 -3.36
C ILE A 1 -32.04 3.55 -3.89
N THR A 2 -32.67 4.22 -4.87
CA THR A 2 -32.15 5.47 -5.45
C THR A 2 -32.79 6.65 -4.73
N PRO A 3 -32.03 7.62 -4.23
CA PRO A 3 -32.57 8.79 -3.56
C PRO A 3 -33.48 9.61 -4.50
N THR A 4 -34.56 10.17 -3.98
CA THR A 4 -35.36 11.18 -4.66
C THR A 4 -34.55 12.48 -4.83
N GLU A 5 -35.02 13.42 -5.67
CA GLU A 5 -34.39 14.72 -5.82
C GLU A 5 -34.26 15.49 -4.50
N ALA A 6 -35.34 15.48 -3.70
CA ALA A 6 -35.33 16.04 -2.35
C ALA A 6 -34.36 15.28 -1.42
N GLY A 7 -34.24 13.96 -1.58
CA GLY A 7 -33.29 13.14 -0.83
C GLY A 7 -31.81 13.44 -1.17
N ARG A 8 -31.51 13.75 -2.45
CA ARG A 8 -30.15 14.16 -2.85
C ARG A 8 -29.79 15.52 -2.27
N LEU A 9 -30.71 16.49 -2.34
CA LEU A 9 -30.51 17.83 -1.78
C LEU A 9 -30.32 17.75 -0.24
N ALA A 10 -31.13 16.94 0.45
CA ALA A 10 -30.97 16.71 1.88
C ALA A 10 -29.65 16.05 2.24
N LEU A 11 -29.18 15.09 1.43
CA LEU A 11 -27.88 14.44 1.63
C LEU A 11 -26.72 15.42 1.44
N GLU A 12 -26.78 16.26 0.41
CA GLU A 12 -25.77 17.30 0.12
C GLU A 12 -25.63 18.26 1.32
N HIS A 13 -26.74 18.82 1.79
CA HIS A 13 -26.73 19.70 2.97
C HIS A 13 -26.31 19.00 4.27
N ALA A 14 -26.74 17.74 4.47
CA ALA A 14 -26.31 16.97 5.63
C ALA A 14 -24.79 16.74 5.61
N THR A 15 -24.22 16.45 4.44
CA THR A 15 -22.76 16.28 4.27
C THR A 15 -22.03 17.58 4.60
N GLU A 16 -22.51 18.73 4.11
CA GLU A 16 -21.90 20.03 4.44
C GLU A 16 -21.91 20.32 5.94
N VAL A 17 -23.02 20.00 6.62
CA VAL A 17 -23.14 20.21 8.08
C VAL A 17 -22.16 19.30 8.82
N LEU A 18 -22.05 18.04 8.43
CA LEU A 18 -21.11 17.10 9.03
C LEU A 18 -19.65 17.54 8.80
N ASP A 19 -19.31 18.02 7.60
CA ASP A 19 -17.98 18.54 7.31
C ASP A 19 -17.66 19.80 8.15
N ARG A 20 -18.61 20.68 8.36
CA ARG A 20 -18.44 21.85 9.23
C ARG A 20 -18.25 21.46 10.70
N LEU A 21 -19.00 20.46 11.18
CA LEU A 21 -18.82 19.95 12.54
C LEU A 21 -17.44 19.28 12.70
N ALA A 22 -16.99 18.52 11.70
CA ALA A 22 -15.65 17.91 11.70
C ALA A 22 -14.54 18.97 11.74
N ARG A 23 -14.65 20.04 10.92
CA ARG A 23 -13.70 21.16 10.94
C ARG A 23 -13.71 21.88 12.29
N MET A 24 -14.87 22.19 12.84
CA MET A 24 -14.99 22.80 14.18
C MET A 24 -14.31 21.93 15.24
N SER A 25 -14.53 20.62 15.21
CA SER A 25 -13.89 19.67 16.12
C SER A 25 -12.36 19.66 15.94
N ALA A 26 -11.88 19.69 14.70
CA ALA A 26 -10.45 19.78 14.38
C ALA A 26 -9.82 21.11 14.88
N ASP A 27 -10.51 22.24 14.68
CA ASP A 27 -10.05 23.55 15.14
C ASP A 27 -9.99 23.62 16.68
N LEU A 28 -10.99 23.05 17.36
CA LEU A 28 -10.98 22.94 18.83
C LEU A 28 -9.87 22.02 19.33
N SER A 29 -9.63 20.91 18.63
CA SER A 29 -8.53 19.98 18.95
C SER A 29 -7.16 20.62 18.71
N ALA A 30 -7.01 21.46 17.69
CA ALA A 30 -5.79 22.20 17.43
C ALA A 30 -5.44 23.23 18.53
N LEU A 31 -6.43 23.66 19.31
CA LEU A 31 -6.22 24.51 20.48
C LEU A 31 -5.77 23.73 21.73
N GLN A 32 -5.92 22.40 21.71
CA GLN A 32 -5.40 21.52 22.74
C GLN A 32 -3.97 21.13 22.39
N SER A 33 -3.06 21.30 23.32
CA SER A 33 -1.62 21.11 23.13
C SER A 33 -1.20 19.64 22.86
N GLN A 34 -2.13 18.68 22.92
CA GLN A 34 -1.86 17.28 22.61
C GLN A 34 -3.09 16.61 21.97
N PRO A 35 -2.95 15.94 20.81
CA PRO A 35 -4.04 15.18 20.22
C PRO A 35 -4.40 13.98 21.10
N VAL A 36 -5.70 13.84 21.37
CA VAL A 36 -6.29 12.72 22.10
C VAL A 36 -7.39 12.09 21.25
N GLY A 37 -7.58 10.79 21.36
CA GLY A 37 -8.64 10.09 20.64
C GLY A 37 -8.14 8.85 19.94
N ARG A 38 -8.90 8.40 18.92
CA ARG A 38 -8.62 7.20 18.13
C ARG A 38 -8.33 7.61 16.68
N LEU A 39 -7.27 7.04 16.12
CA LEU A 39 -6.90 7.15 14.71
C LEU A 39 -6.94 5.76 14.09
N SER A 40 -7.80 5.57 13.10
CA SER A 40 -7.95 4.33 12.34
C SER A 40 -7.24 4.47 11.00
N VAL A 41 -6.18 3.68 10.79
CA VAL A 41 -5.34 3.74 9.59
C VAL A 41 -5.43 2.44 8.81
N SER A 42 -5.76 2.51 7.53
CA SER A 42 -5.68 1.37 6.61
C SER A 42 -4.47 1.51 5.69
N CYS A 43 -3.69 0.45 5.54
CA CYS A 43 -2.55 0.46 4.63
C CYS A 43 -2.22 -0.94 4.07
N ALA A 44 -1.46 -0.97 2.98
CA ALA A 44 -0.89 -2.20 2.45
C ALA A 44 0.04 -2.86 3.49
N MET A 45 0.04 -4.20 3.56
CA MET A 45 0.76 -4.96 4.58
C MET A 45 2.25 -4.59 4.65
N LEU A 46 2.91 -4.51 3.50
CA LEU A 46 4.33 -4.22 3.44
C LEU A 46 4.63 -2.79 3.89
N VAL A 47 3.79 -1.81 3.50
CA VAL A 47 3.90 -0.41 3.94
C VAL A 47 3.70 -0.30 5.46
N ALA A 48 2.75 -1.06 6.03
CA ALA A 48 2.53 -1.11 7.47
C ALA A 48 3.82 -1.48 8.20
N GLN A 49 4.47 -2.55 7.78
CA GLN A 49 5.63 -3.12 8.47
C GLN A 49 6.91 -2.30 8.31
N THR A 50 7.13 -1.76 7.11
CA THR A 50 8.42 -1.12 6.78
C THR A 50 8.43 0.39 7.00
N VAL A 51 7.29 1.06 6.81
CA VAL A 51 7.19 2.52 6.85
C VAL A 51 6.33 3.00 8.01
N LEU A 52 5.10 2.45 8.14
CA LEU A 52 4.13 3.01 9.06
C LEU A 52 4.49 2.74 10.52
N VAL A 53 4.88 1.53 10.89
CA VAL A 53 5.19 1.18 12.30
C VAL A 53 6.31 2.05 12.88
N PRO A 54 7.43 2.34 12.21
CA PRO A 54 8.42 3.30 12.70
C PRO A 54 7.83 4.70 12.95
N VAL A 55 7.03 5.23 12.01
CA VAL A 55 6.37 6.54 12.13
C VAL A 55 5.39 6.55 13.31
N LEU A 56 4.60 5.49 13.47
CA LEU A 56 3.66 5.38 14.60
C LEU A 56 4.38 5.27 15.95
N SER A 57 5.56 4.66 16.00
CA SER A 57 6.40 4.61 17.20
C SER A 57 6.81 6.01 17.63
N ASP A 58 7.21 6.86 16.68
CA ASP A 58 7.57 8.25 16.95
C ASP A 58 6.35 9.07 17.37
N LEU A 59 5.25 8.93 16.66
CA LEU A 59 3.98 9.61 16.97
C LEU A 59 3.49 9.27 18.38
N ARG A 60 3.54 8.01 18.78
CA ARG A 60 3.14 7.57 20.13
C ARG A 60 4.02 8.15 21.23
N ARG A 61 5.25 8.50 20.93
CA ARG A 61 6.18 9.10 21.88
C ARG A 61 5.89 10.58 22.12
N THR A 62 5.46 11.29 21.06
CA THR A 62 5.06 12.70 21.16
C THR A 62 3.65 12.86 21.68
N ASP A 63 2.73 12.00 21.28
CA ASP A 63 1.30 12.08 21.53
C ASP A 63 0.75 10.80 22.20
N PRO A 64 1.06 10.55 23.49
CA PRO A 64 0.70 9.30 24.18
C PRO A 64 -0.81 9.13 24.39
N GLY A 65 -1.59 10.22 24.30
CA GLY A 65 -3.05 10.18 24.37
C GLY A 65 -3.75 9.64 23.13
N LEU A 66 -3.03 9.51 22.01
CA LEU A 66 -3.58 9.01 20.76
C LEU A 66 -3.63 7.47 20.75
N LYS A 67 -4.79 6.90 20.53
CA LYS A 67 -4.97 5.46 20.28
C LYS A 67 -4.95 5.22 18.78
N ILE A 68 -4.12 4.29 18.30
CA ILE A 68 -3.94 4.04 16.87
C ILE A 68 -4.31 2.60 16.56
N ASP A 69 -5.24 2.43 15.62
CA ASP A 69 -5.62 1.13 15.06
C ASP A 69 -5.12 1.04 13.62
N VAL A 70 -4.38 -0.01 13.32
CA VAL A 70 -3.84 -0.25 11.98
C VAL A 70 -4.51 -1.47 11.37
N HIS A 71 -5.21 -1.23 10.25
CA HIS A 71 -5.83 -2.26 9.41
C HIS A 71 -4.92 -2.54 8.22
N ALA A 72 -3.99 -3.47 8.38
CA ALA A 72 -3.05 -3.84 7.32
C ALA A 72 -3.69 -4.89 6.41
N SER A 73 -3.99 -4.49 5.17
CA SER A 73 -4.58 -5.38 4.15
C SER A 73 -4.25 -4.84 2.76
N ASP A 74 -3.92 -5.75 1.82
CA ASP A 74 -3.72 -5.42 0.42
C ASP A 74 -5.04 -5.34 -0.36
N ALA A 75 -6.16 -5.83 0.22
CA ALA A 75 -7.49 -5.69 -0.35
C ALA A 75 -7.99 -4.24 -0.31
N LEU A 76 -8.70 -3.84 -1.37
CA LEU A 76 -9.41 -2.57 -1.39
C LEU A 76 -10.62 -2.67 -0.45
N VAL A 77 -10.71 -1.76 0.51
CA VAL A 77 -11.83 -1.65 1.48
C VAL A 77 -12.53 -0.32 1.25
N ASP A 78 -13.85 -0.31 1.41
CA ASP A 78 -14.58 0.95 1.52
C ASP A 78 -14.20 1.64 2.83
N LEU A 79 -13.56 2.80 2.74
CA LEU A 79 -13.01 3.53 3.88
C LEU A 79 -14.12 4.07 4.78
N THR A 80 -15.26 4.45 4.19
CA THR A 80 -16.38 5.05 4.92
C THR A 80 -17.11 3.99 5.72
N GLU A 81 -17.43 2.85 5.12
CA GLU A 81 -18.10 1.73 5.80
C GLU A 81 -17.22 1.13 6.91
N ALA A 82 -15.91 1.10 6.70
CA ALA A 82 -14.95 0.55 7.66
C ALA A 82 -14.56 1.53 8.79
N GLY A 83 -15.01 2.79 8.77
CA GLY A 83 -14.64 3.80 9.76
C GLY A 83 -13.14 4.11 9.77
N ILE A 84 -12.53 4.20 8.60
CA ILE A 84 -11.10 4.48 8.40
C ILE A 84 -10.89 5.99 8.21
N ASP A 85 -10.08 6.60 9.06
CA ASP A 85 -9.75 8.02 9.00
C ASP A 85 -8.70 8.33 7.94
N LEU A 86 -7.72 7.43 7.76
CA LEU A 86 -6.61 7.58 6.83
C LEU A 86 -6.31 6.27 6.11
N ALA A 87 -6.16 6.32 4.79
CA ALA A 87 -5.68 5.18 4.01
C ALA A 87 -4.36 5.49 3.32
N ILE A 88 -3.39 4.57 3.40
CA ILE A 88 -2.12 4.64 2.69
C ILE A 88 -2.08 3.47 1.70
N ARG A 89 -2.06 3.79 0.41
CA ARG A 89 -2.12 2.81 -0.66
C ARG A 89 -1.01 3.03 -1.67
N ALA A 90 -0.49 1.95 -2.24
CA ALA A 90 0.37 2.00 -3.42
C ALA A 90 -0.49 1.92 -4.68
N GLY A 91 -0.09 2.62 -5.75
CA GLY A 91 -0.83 2.69 -7.00
C GLY A 91 -1.84 3.83 -7.06
N ASN A 92 -2.82 3.71 -7.94
CA ASN A 92 -3.87 4.71 -8.08
C ASN A 92 -4.90 4.56 -6.97
N ALA A 93 -5.21 5.66 -6.29
CA ALA A 93 -6.41 5.73 -5.48
C ALA A 93 -7.61 5.60 -6.41
N GLY A 94 -8.40 4.53 -6.24
CA GLY A 94 -9.63 4.35 -6.98
C GLY A 94 -10.63 5.50 -6.74
N PRO A 95 -11.79 5.49 -7.44
CA PRO A 95 -12.84 6.44 -7.18
C PRO A 95 -13.30 6.31 -5.72
N GLY A 96 -13.18 7.37 -4.94
CA GLY A 96 -13.53 7.38 -3.52
C GLY A 96 -13.88 8.78 -3.06
N THR A 97 -14.64 8.86 -1.98
CA THR A 97 -14.97 10.10 -1.29
C THR A 97 -13.82 10.44 -0.33
N GLY A 98 -12.97 11.37 -0.70
CA GLY A 98 -11.88 11.80 0.19
C GLY A 98 -10.82 12.61 -0.54
N THR A 99 -9.95 13.27 0.23
CA THR A 99 -8.80 13.99 -0.30
C THR A 99 -7.65 13.01 -0.52
N VAL A 100 -7.18 12.92 -1.76
CA VAL A 100 -6.02 12.09 -2.12
C VAL A 100 -4.78 12.96 -2.23
N ARG A 101 -3.70 12.54 -1.57
CA ARG A 101 -2.40 13.19 -1.64
C ARG A 101 -1.31 12.17 -1.97
N LYS A 102 -0.55 12.43 -3.03
CA LYS A 102 0.68 11.66 -3.31
C LYS A 102 1.74 12.03 -2.28
N VAL A 103 2.24 11.05 -1.55
CA VAL A 103 3.25 11.24 -0.50
C VAL A 103 4.64 10.81 -0.92
N ALA A 104 4.75 9.82 -1.82
CA ALA A 104 6.03 9.32 -2.34
C ALA A 104 5.84 8.59 -3.68
N GLU A 105 6.95 8.35 -4.35
CA GLU A 105 7.07 7.37 -5.43
C GLU A 105 7.81 6.16 -4.90
N ILE A 106 7.38 4.97 -5.31
CA ILE A 106 8.00 3.71 -4.92
C ILE A 106 8.67 3.12 -6.16
N GLU A 107 9.99 3.03 -6.11
CA GLU A 107 10.77 2.35 -7.13
C GLU A 107 10.63 0.83 -6.96
N LEU A 108 10.36 0.10 -8.04
CA LEU A 108 10.34 -1.35 -8.06
C LEU A 108 11.66 -1.87 -8.63
N LEU A 109 12.35 -2.70 -7.87
CA LEU A 109 13.60 -3.33 -8.25
C LEU A 109 13.42 -4.81 -8.53
N LEU A 110 14.25 -5.37 -9.41
CA LEU A 110 14.43 -6.82 -9.51
C LEU A 110 15.45 -7.25 -8.46
N VAL A 111 15.03 -8.17 -7.61
CA VAL A 111 15.83 -8.64 -6.47
C VAL A 111 15.97 -10.16 -6.49
N ALA A 112 17.15 -10.64 -6.15
CA ALA A 112 17.44 -12.04 -5.94
C ALA A 112 18.50 -12.18 -4.82
N SER A 113 18.54 -13.32 -4.15
CA SER A 113 19.61 -13.58 -3.18
C SER A 113 20.92 -13.89 -3.89
N SER A 114 22.04 -13.49 -3.29
CA SER A 114 23.38 -13.80 -3.83
C SER A 114 23.57 -15.30 -4.01
N ALA A 115 23.16 -16.12 -3.04
CA ALA A 115 23.29 -17.58 -3.12
C ALA A 115 22.51 -18.20 -4.30
N TYR A 116 21.33 -17.62 -4.65
CA TYR A 116 20.61 -18.05 -5.84
C TYR A 116 21.42 -17.70 -7.10
N LEU A 117 21.89 -16.45 -7.22
CA LEU A 117 22.64 -15.98 -8.39
C LEU A 117 23.97 -16.69 -8.56
N ASP A 118 24.64 -17.03 -7.47
CA ASP A 118 25.91 -17.79 -7.51
C ASP A 118 25.70 -19.23 -8.03
N ARG A 119 24.49 -19.81 -7.80
CA ARG A 119 24.13 -21.14 -8.31
C ARG A 119 23.74 -21.13 -9.78
N VAL A 120 22.94 -20.14 -10.23
CA VAL A 120 22.36 -20.12 -11.59
C VAL A 120 23.08 -19.19 -12.56
N GLY A 121 24.01 -18.37 -12.06
CA GLY A 121 24.72 -17.31 -12.79
C GLY A 121 23.98 -15.97 -12.74
N ARG A 122 24.74 -14.89 -12.72
CA ARG A 122 24.20 -13.54 -12.69
C ARG A 122 23.72 -13.14 -14.09
N PRO A 123 22.51 -12.53 -14.20
CA PRO A 123 22.06 -11.99 -15.49
C PRO A 123 22.95 -10.83 -15.92
N THR A 124 23.25 -10.75 -17.22
CA THR A 124 23.99 -9.68 -17.86
C THR A 124 23.10 -8.76 -18.68
N GLY A 125 21.91 -9.21 -19.02
CA GLY A 125 20.91 -8.48 -19.75
C GLY A 125 19.50 -9.00 -19.50
N PRO A 126 18.48 -8.29 -20.01
CA PRO A 126 17.07 -8.66 -19.87
C PRO A 126 16.72 -10.05 -20.42
N GLU A 127 17.40 -10.48 -21.45
CA GLU A 127 17.23 -11.80 -22.10
C GLU A 127 17.60 -12.95 -21.17
N ASP A 128 18.48 -12.71 -20.22
CA ASP A 128 18.88 -13.70 -19.22
C ASP A 128 17.77 -14.01 -18.18
N LEU A 129 16.80 -13.10 -18.01
CA LEU A 129 15.74 -13.27 -17.02
C LEU A 129 14.83 -14.45 -17.34
N GLN A 130 14.67 -14.80 -18.62
CA GLN A 130 13.86 -15.95 -19.05
C GLN A 130 14.39 -17.31 -18.54
N ARG A 131 15.71 -17.41 -18.28
CA ARG A 131 16.31 -18.65 -17.75
C ARG A 131 16.28 -18.75 -16.23
N LEU A 132 15.87 -17.68 -15.54
CA LEU A 132 15.81 -17.59 -14.10
C LEU A 132 14.39 -17.86 -13.59
N ASP A 133 14.27 -18.41 -12.40
CA ASP A 133 13.00 -18.67 -11.75
C ASP A 133 12.38 -17.36 -11.25
N TYR A 134 11.23 -16.97 -11.83
CA TYR A 134 10.51 -15.78 -11.41
C TYR A 134 9.53 -16.09 -10.30
N ILE A 135 9.58 -15.31 -9.23
CA ILE A 135 8.64 -15.35 -8.10
C ILE A 135 7.63 -14.25 -8.33
N GLN A 136 6.42 -14.64 -8.71
CA GLN A 136 5.34 -13.71 -9.03
C GLN A 136 4.54 -13.31 -7.79
N TYR A 137 4.23 -12.02 -7.67
CA TYR A 137 3.17 -11.54 -6.78
C TYR A 137 1.82 -11.70 -7.48
N LYS A 138 0.93 -12.50 -6.91
CA LYS A 138 -0.28 -12.98 -7.61
C LYS A 138 -1.52 -12.14 -7.31
N ASP A 139 -1.52 -10.86 -7.55
CA ASP A 139 -2.75 -10.12 -7.88
C ASP A 139 -2.88 -9.88 -9.40
N ASP A 140 -1.84 -10.21 -10.15
CA ASP A 140 -1.83 -10.13 -11.60
C ASP A 140 -2.11 -11.51 -12.25
N PRO A 141 -2.75 -11.54 -13.44
CA PRO A 141 -2.78 -12.75 -14.27
C PRO A 141 -1.33 -13.20 -14.55
N GLU A 142 -1.13 -14.45 -14.94
CA GLU A 142 0.21 -15.00 -15.21
C GLU A 142 1.08 -14.01 -15.99
N GLU A 143 2.01 -13.40 -15.28
CA GLU A 143 2.93 -12.41 -15.83
C GLU A 143 4.06 -13.15 -16.54
N THR A 144 4.00 -13.17 -17.86
CA THR A 144 5.02 -13.81 -18.71
C THR A 144 6.09 -12.82 -19.17
N SER A 145 5.92 -11.54 -18.89
CA SER A 145 6.90 -10.48 -19.16
C SER A 145 6.84 -9.36 -18.14
N ILE A 146 7.94 -8.72 -17.88
CA ILE A 146 8.06 -7.55 -17.00
C ILE A 146 8.56 -6.35 -17.82
N LEU A 147 7.98 -5.17 -17.55
CA LEU A 147 8.42 -3.91 -18.13
C LEU A 147 9.62 -3.38 -17.31
N LEU A 148 10.71 -3.06 -18.01
CA LEU A 148 11.90 -2.45 -17.45
C LEU A 148 11.83 -0.92 -17.55
N GLU A 149 12.67 -0.21 -16.79
CA GLU A 149 12.71 1.25 -16.77
C GLU A 149 12.99 1.88 -18.13
N ASP A 150 13.78 1.22 -18.98
CA ASP A 150 14.10 1.67 -20.34
C ASP A 150 12.98 1.41 -21.35
N GLY A 151 11.82 0.93 -20.90
CA GLY A 151 10.66 0.62 -21.74
C GLY A 151 10.72 -0.74 -22.44
N ARG A 152 11.81 -1.52 -22.29
CA ARG A 152 11.89 -2.88 -22.83
C ARG A 152 11.05 -3.85 -22.00
N GLN A 153 10.50 -4.85 -22.66
CA GLN A 153 9.88 -6.00 -22.00
C GLN A 153 10.89 -7.15 -21.91
N ALA A 154 11.03 -7.70 -20.71
CA ALA A 154 11.83 -8.90 -20.49
C ALA A 154 10.89 -10.09 -20.23
N ALA A 155 11.06 -11.16 -21.00
CA ALA A 155 10.32 -12.41 -20.77
C ALA A 155 10.74 -13.04 -19.44
N VAL A 156 9.78 -13.53 -18.68
CA VAL A 156 10.00 -14.22 -17.40
C VAL A 156 9.25 -15.55 -17.36
N LYS A 157 9.75 -16.47 -16.54
CA LYS A 157 9.15 -17.78 -16.32
C LYS A 157 8.72 -17.88 -14.86
N PRO A 158 7.42 -17.72 -14.55
CA PRO A 158 6.92 -17.91 -13.20
C PRO A 158 7.17 -19.34 -12.73
N ALA A 159 7.95 -19.49 -11.65
CA ALA A 159 8.23 -20.75 -11.00
C ALA A 159 7.51 -20.86 -9.66
N PHE A 160 7.15 -19.73 -9.06
CA PHE A 160 6.43 -19.63 -7.80
C PHE A 160 5.54 -18.39 -7.82
N ALA A 161 4.34 -18.51 -7.27
CA ALA A 161 3.42 -17.38 -7.13
C ALA A 161 2.88 -17.29 -5.71
N ALA A 162 2.79 -16.07 -5.17
CA ALA A 162 2.26 -15.82 -3.84
C ALA A 162 1.41 -14.54 -3.81
N GLN A 163 0.33 -14.56 -3.02
CA GLN A 163 -0.59 -13.43 -2.86
C GLN A 163 -0.15 -12.45 -1.77
N LEU A 164 0.89 -12.79 -1.01
CA LEU A 164 1.38 -11.96 0.08
C LEU A 164 2.80 -11.47 -0.23
N PRO A 165 3.06 -10.15 -0.21
CA PRO A 165 4.38 -9.59 -0.46
C PRO A 165 5.47 -10.16 0.45
N ASN A 166 5.13 -10.44 1.72
CA ASN A 166 6.05 -11.07 2.66
C ASN A 166 6.45 -12.49 2.23
N LEU A 167 5.53 -13.25 1.65
CA LEU A 167 5.84 -14.58 1.17
C LEU A 167 6.76 -14.54 -0.06
N VAL A 168 6.53 -13.58 -0.96
CA VAL A 168 7.46 -13.29 -2.08
C VAL A 168 8.86 -12.97 -1.55
N ARG A 169 8.96 -12.07 -0.56
CA ARG A 169 10.24 -11.73 0.06
C ARG A 169 10.93 -12.95 0.69
N HIS A 170 10.19 -13.76 1.44
CA HIS A 170 10.74 -14.98 2.03
C HIS A 170 11.20 -15.98 0.99
N ALA A 171 10.47 -16.14 -0.12
CA ALA A 171 10.86 -17.00 -1.22
C ALA A 171 12.19 -16.55 -1.85
N VAL A 172 12.38 -15.24 -2.05
CA VAL A 172 13.67 -14.69 -2.51
C VAL A 172 14.79 -14.97 -1.50
N GLN A 173 14.54 -14.74 -0.22
CA GLN A 173 15.52 -15.01 0.86
C GLN A 173 15.86 -16.49 0.99
N SER A 174 14.90 -17.37 0.67
CA SER A 174 15.06 -18.83 0.64
C SER A 174 15.67 -19.35 -0.68
N HIS A 175 16.20 -18.44 -1.51
CA HIS A 175 16.92 -18.75 -2.75
C HIS A 175 16.08 -19.47 -3.82
N LEU A 176 14.75 -19.24 -3.83
CA LEU A 176 13.84 -19.86 -4.81
C LEU A 176 13.88 -19.18 -6.19
N GLY A 177 14.32 -17.91 -6.26
CA GLY A 177 14.34 -17.19 -7.52
C GLY A 177 14.55 -15.69 -7.34
N PHE A 178 14.09 -14.92 -8.33
CA PHE A 178 14.07 -13.47 -8.31
C PHE A 178 12.63 -12.93 -8.35
N ALA A 179 12.40 -11.72 -7.86
CA ALA A 179 11.11 -11.05 -7.87
C ALA A 179 11.22 -9.55 -8.13
N LYS A 180 10.09 -8.91 -8.46
CA LYS A 180 9.92 -7.45 -8.31
C LYS A 180 9.67 -7.14 -6.83
N ALA A 181 10.38 -6.18 -6.28
CA ALA A 181 10.18 -5.73 -4.90
C ALA A 181 10.34 -4.22 -4.80
N PRO A 182 9.53 -3.55 -3.97
CA PRO A 182 9.69 -2.13 -3.73
C PRO A 182 10.98 -1.84 -2.95
N ARG A 183 11.61 -0.72 -3.29
CA ARG A 183 12.77 -0.19 -2.57
C ARG A 183 12.29 0.68 -1.40
N PHE A 184 12.50 0.20 -0.19
CA PHE A 184 12.28 0.92 1.08
C PHE A 184 13.57 1.07 1.85
#